data_9813f3a99f1b1c2724c493457c7b7050
#
_entry.id   9813f3a99f1b1c2724c493457c7b7050
#
_cell.length_a   1.000
_cell.length_b   1.000
_cell.length_c   1.000
_cell.angle_alpha   90.00
_cell.angle_beta   90.00
_cell.angle_gamma   90.00
#
_symmetry.space_group_name_H-M   'P 1'
#
loop_
_entity.id
_entity.type
_entity.pdbx_description
1 polymer ?
#
loop_
_entity_poly.entity_id
_entity_poly.type
_entity_poly.pdbx_seq_one_letter_code
_entity_poly.pdbx_strand_id
1 'polypeptide(L)'
;MPADPSMKILVVDDMVTMRRIVKNVLKQLGFSNIDEAENGQDGLQKLKASKYDFVVSDWNMPVMTGIEMLRAIRADEQLKAIPVLMVTAEAQQRNLVEAIQAGVSNYIVKPFTAETLQEKLAKIFK
;
A
#
# COMPACT_ATOMS: atom_id res chain seq x y z
N MET A 1 -5.71 -17.15 4.73
CA MET A 1 -5.43 -17.51 3.33
C MET A 1 -4.19 -16.77 2.85
N PRO A 2 -3.28 -17.43 2.16
CA PRO A 2 -2.18 -16.70 1.55
C PRO A 2 -2.67 -15.76 0.45
N ALA A 3 -1.85 -14.78 0.10
CA ALA A 3 -2.18 -13.83 -0.95
C ALA A 3 -2.32 -14.55 -2.30
N ASP A 4 -3.38 -14.21 -3.02
CA ASP A 4 -3.64 -14.78 -4.35
C ASP A 4 -2.76 -14.08 -5.39
N PRO A 5 -1.97 -14.82 -6.19
CA PRO A 5 -1.13 -14.19 -7.22
C PRO A 5 -1.91 -13.37 -8.25
N SER A 6 -3.19 -13.62 -8.43
CA SER A 6 -4.03 -12.87 -9.39
C SER A 6 -4.62 -11.60 -8.80
N MET A 7 -4.39 -11.32 -7.53
CA MET A 7 -4.99 -10.15 -6.91
C MET A 7 -4.51 -8.86 -7.56
N LYS A 8 -5.42 -7.88 -7.63
CA LYS A 8 -5.13 -6.59 -8.25
C LYS A 8 -4.59 -5.64 -7.18
N ILE A 9 -3.37 -5.16 -7.41
CA ILE A 9 -2.63 -4.34 -6.45
C ILE A 9 -2.45 -2.93 -6.99
N LEU A 10 -2.66 -1.93 -6.14
CA LEU A 10 -2.38 -0.54 -6.46
C LEU A 10 -1.15 -0.09 -5.68
N VAL A 11 -0.13 0.41 -6.40
CA VAL A 11 1.08 0.96 -5.80
C VAL A 11 1.02 2.48 -5.90
N VAL A 12 1.04 3.16 -4.76
CA VAL A 12 0.91 4.62 -4.69
C VAL A 12 2.21 5.22 -4.15
N ASP A 13 2.86 6.05 -4.95
CA ASP A 13 4.09 6.74 -4.58
C ASP A 13 4.31 7.87 -5.59
N ASP A 14 4.74 9.04 -5.13
CA ASP A 14 4.98 10.17 -6.02
C ASP A 14 6.27 10.01 -6.85
N MET A 15 7.16 9.11 -6.46
CA MET A 15 8.41 8.86 -7.15
C MET A 15 8.30 7.67 -8.10
N VAL A 16 8.49 7.93 -9.39
CA VAL A 16 8.43 6.89 -10.43
C VAL A 16 9.41 5.74 -10.12
N THR A 17 10.63 6.09 -9.69
CA THR A 17 11.66 5.10 -9.36
C THR A 17 11.20 4.16 -8.25
N MET A 18 10.59 4.71 -7.19
CA MET A 18 10.09 3.88 -6.09
C MET A 18 8.93 2.99 -6.51
N ARG A 19 8.00 3.52 -7.33
CA ARG A 19 6.91 2.68 -7.84
C ARG A 19 7.46 1.50 -8.62
N ARG A 20 8.51 1.73 -9.44
CA ARG A 20 9.14 0.68 -10.22
C ARG A 20 9.78 -0.37 -9.31
N ILE A 21 10.48 0.06 -8.26
CA ILE A 21 11.11 -0.85 -7.30
C ILE A 21 10.06 -1.73 -6.63
N VAL A 22 8.99 -1.13 -6.13
CA VAL A 22 7.91 -1.87 -5.45
C VAL A 22 7.24 -2.86 -6.42
N LYS A 23 6.95 -2.41 -7.64
CA LYS A 23 6.39 -3.30 -8.66
C LYS A 23 7.29 -4.49 -8.95
N ASN A 24 8.60 -4.25 -9.10
CA ASN A 24 9.55 -5.31 -9.40
C ASN A 24 9.61 -6.33 -8.26
N VAL A 25 9.61 -5.85 -7.02
CA VAL A 25 9.59 -6.75 -5.86
C VAL A 25 8.33 -7.59 -5.84
N LEU A 26 7.17 -6.97 -6.10
CA LEU A 26 5.89 -7.70 -6.15
C LEU A 26 5.90 -8.73 -7.28
N LYS A 27 6.47 -8.40 -8.43
CA LYS A 27 6.60 -9.35 -9.54
C LYS A 27 7.49 -10.54 -9.17
N GLN A 28 8.57 -10.29 -8.44
CA GLN A 28 9.43 -11.37 -7.94
C GLN A 28 8.67 -12.33 -7.04
N LEU A 29 7.67 -11.83 -6.33
CA LEU A 29 6.84 -12.63 -5.43
C LEU A 29 5.66 -13.31 -6.14
N GLY A 30 5.52 -13.11 -7.45
CA GLY A 30 4.50 -13.78 -8.26
C GLY A 30 3.28 -12.95 -8.62
N PHE A 31 3.24 -11.67 -8.24
CA PHE A 31 2.12 -10.80 -8.55
C PHE A 31 2.37 -10.05 -9.86
N SER A 32 1.39 -10.04 -10.75
CA SER A 32 1.53 -9.40 -12.06
C SER A 32 0.45 -8.37 -12.37
N ASN A 33 -0.64 -8.33 -11.60
CA ASN A 33 -1.75 -7.44 -11.84
C ASN A 33 -1.58 -6.18 -10.98
N ILE A 34 -0.70 -5.27 -11.40
CA ILE A 34 -0.26 -4.13 -10.61
C ILE A 34 -0.49 -2.83 -11.36
N ASP A 35 -1.25 -1.91 -10.77
CA ASP A 35 -1.44 -0.56 -11.26
C ASP A 35 -0.68 0.43 -10.38
N GLU A 36 -0.55 1.67 -10.86
CA GLU A 36 0.20 2.71 -10.16
C GLU A 36 -0.62 3.98 -10.00
N ALA A 37 -0.34 4.73 -8.94
CA ALA A 37 -0.88 6.06 -8.72
C ALA A 37 0.22 6.95 -8.18
N GLU A 38 0.17 8.25 -8.47
CA GLU A 38 1.26 9.18 -8.15
C GLU A 38 1.06 9.94 -6.83
N ASN A 39 -0.12 9.85 -6.24
CA ASN A 39 -0.41 10.45 -4.92
C ASN A 39 -1.71 9.85 -4.38
N GLY A 40 -2.07 10.25 -3.16
CA GLY A 40 -3.25 9.70 -2.50
C GLY A 40 -4.55 10.03 -3.22
N GLN A 41 -4.66 11.22 -3.82
CA GLN A 41 -5.87 11.61 -4.54
C GLN A 41 -6.06 10.75 -5.80
N ASP A 42 -4.98 10.57 -6.58
CA ASP A 42 -4.99 9.70 -7.76
C ASP A 42 -5.32 8.26 -7.35
N GLY A 43 -4.73 7.81 -6.23
CA GLY A 43 -5.00 6.48 -5.69
C GLY A 43 -6.48 6.29 -5.35
N LEU A 44 -7.08 7.25 -4.67
CA LEU A 44 -8.49 7.17 -4.33
C LEU A 44 -9.39 7.14 -5.57
N GLN A 45 -9.07 7.94 -6.58
CA GLN A 45 -9.83 7.96 -7.82
C GLN A 45 -9.81 6.58 -8.47
N LYS A 46 -8.63 5.94 -8.52
CA LYS A 46 -8.50 4.61 -9.10
C LYS A 46 -9.23 3.55 -8.29
N LEU A 47 -9.15 3.64 -6.97
CA LEU A 47 -9.84 2.71 -6.08
C LEU A 47 -11.36 2.78 -6.24
N LYS A 48 -11.89 3.97 -6.51
CA LYS A 48 -13.32 4.16 -6.73
C LYS A 48 -13.76 3.71 -8.12
N ALA A 49 -12.85 3.77 -9.10
CA ALA A 49 -13.16 3.44 -10.49
C ALA A 49 -13.05 1.95 -10.79
N SER A 50 -12.24 1.21 -10.05
CA SER A 50 -12.00 -0.22 -10.26
C SER A 50 -11.85 -0.93 -8.93
N LYS A 51 -12.04 -2.25 -8.95
CA LYS A 51 -11.90 -3.06 -7.73
C LYS A 51 -10.44 -3.46 -7.55
N TYR A 52 -9.88 -3.16 -6.39
CA TYR A 52 -8.53 -3.55 -6.01
C TYR A 52 -8.58 -4.42 -4.76
N ASP A 53 -7.59 -5.31 -4.64
CA ASP A 53 -7.53 -6.26 -3.53
C ASP A 53 -6.50 -5.87 -2.48
N PHE A 54 -5.57 -4.97 -2.82
CA PHE A 54 -4.46 -4.60 -1.95
C PHE A 54 -3.87 -3.27 -2.38
N VAL A 55 -3.46 -2.44 -1.42
CA VAL A 55 -2.80 -1.15 -1.67
C VAL A 55 -1.46 -1.13 -0.96
N VAL A 56 -0.40 -0.74 -1.71
CA VAL A 56 0.92 -0.45 -1.15
C VAL A 56 1.16 1.04 -1.36
N SER A 57 1.28 1.80 -0.29
CA SER A 57 1.35 3.26 -0.38
C SER A 57 2.54 3.82 0.37
N ASP A 58 3.23 4.78 -0.25
CA ASP A 58 4.21 5.60 0.44
C ASP A 58 3.49 6.47 1.48
N TRP A 59 4.23 6.88 2.50
CA TRP A 59 3.72 7.73 3.58
C TRP A 59 3.62 9.19 3.15
N ASN A 60 4.72 9.74 2.60
CA ASN A 60 4.84 11.16 2.27
C ASN A 60 4.67 11.38 0.77
N MET A 61 3.58 12.05 0.39
CA MET A 61 3.27 12.37 -0.99
C MET A 61 2.64 13.76 -1.05
N PRO A 62 2.82 14.49 -2.18
CA PRO A 62 2.13 15.77 -2.34
C PRO A 62 0.63 15.57 -2.58
N VAL A 63 -0.13 16.62 -2.50
CA VAL A 63 -1.59 16.67 -2.73
C VAL A 63 -2.36 15.94 -1.63
N MET A 64 -2.14 14.65 -1.49
CA MET A 64 -2.75 13.84 -0.42
C MET A 64 -1.74 12.81 0.03
N THR A 65 -1.42 12.82 1.32
CA THR A 65 -0.46 11.87 1.91
C THR A 65 -1.05 10.47 2.00
N GLY A 66 -0.17 9.49 2.25
CA GLY A 66 -0.60 8.10 2.44
C GLY A 66 -1.56 7.95 3.61
N ILE A 67 -1.31 8.66 4.71
CA ILE A 67 -2.18 8.56 5.89
C ILE A 67 -3.57 9.18 5.62
N GLU A 68 -3.60 10.27 4.87
CA GLU A 68 -4.88 10.89 4.47
C GLU A 68 -5.67 9.95 3.56
N MET A 69 -4.98 9.32 2.60
CA MET A 69 -5.61 8.32 1.73
C MET A 69 -6.14 7.14 2.54
N LEU A 70 -5.34 6.65 3.49
CA LEU A 70 -5.75 5.53 4.35
C LEU A 70 -7.03 5.87 5.13
N ARG A 71 -7.09 7.06 5.72
CA ARG A 71 -8.27 7.49 6.45
C ARG A 71 -9.51 7.54 5.53
N ALA A 72 -9.32 8.04 4.30
CA ALA A 72 -10.41 8.09 3.32
C ALA A 72 -10.87 6.69 2.91
N ILE A 73 -9.93 5.77 2.74
CA ILE A 73 -10.25 4.36 2.43
C ILE A 73 -11.10 3.76 3.55
N ARG A 74 -10.68 3.95 4.81
CA ARG A 74 -11.39 3.36 5.95
C ARG A 74 -12.75 4.00 6.21
N ALA A 75 -12.95 5.23 5.73
CA ALA A 75 -14.23 5.93 5.86
C ALA A 75 -15.22 5.62 4.73
N ASP A 76 -14.77 4.96 3.66
CA ASP A 76 -15.59 4.63 2.50
C ASP A 76 -16.15 3.22 2.64
N GLU A 77 -17.47 3.08 2.58
CA GLU A 77 -18.14 1.79 2.77
C GLU A 77 -17.69 0.73 1.76
N GLN A 78 -17.33 1.14 0.54
CA GLN A 78 -16.91 0.21 -0.50
C GLN A 78 -15.43 -0.13 -0.43
N LEU A 79 -14.61 0.73 0.21
CA LEU A 79 -13.16 0.58 0.24
C LEU A 79 -12.60 0.15 1.59
N LYS A 80 -13.37 0.28 2.65
CA LYS A 80 -12.86 0.17 4.03
C LYS A 80 -12.23 -1.17 4.38
N ALA A 81 -12.53 -2.22 3.65
CA ALA A 81 -11.99 -3.56 3.91
C ALA A 81 -10.70 -3.86 3.15
N ILE A 82 -10.27 -2.97 2.24
CA ILE A 82 -9.06 -3.22 1.44
C ILE A 82 -7.84 -3.16 2.34
N PRO A 83 -6.98 -4.20 2.34
CA PRO A 83 -5.73 -4.14 3.10
C PRO A 83 -4.79 -3.06 2.54
N VAL A 84 -4.15 -2.31 3.43
CA VAL A 84 -3.21 -1.25 3.07
C VAL A 84 -1.89 -1.47 3.79
N LEU A 85 -0.80 -1.55 3.01
CA LEU A 85 0.56 -1.62 3.53
C LEU A 85 1.21 -0.26 3.32
N MET A 86 1.67 0.36 4.41
CA MET A 86 2.36 1.64 4.34
C MET A 86 3.86 1.43 4.22
N VAL A 87 4.49 2.15 3.29
CA VAL A 87 5.94 2.12 3.09
C VAL A 87 6.51 3.42 3.66
N THR A 88 7.44 3.32 4.60
CA THR A 88 8.01 4.48 5.28
C THR A 88 9.53 4.46 5.21
N ALA A 89 10.15 5.67 5.18
CA ALA A 89 11.60 5.79 5.14
C ALA A 89 12.24 5.35 6.47
N GLU A 90 11.54 5.52 7.57
CA GLU A 90 12.03 5.06 8.87
C GLU A 90 10.85 4.83 9.82
N ALA A 91 11.05 3.93 10.78
CA ALA A 91 10.00 3.56 11.73
C ALA A 91 9.97 4.55 12.89
N GLN A 92 9.42 5.74 12.69
CA GLN A 92 9.20 6.70 13.76
C GLN A 92 7.96 6.29 14.55
N GLN A 93 8.10 6.14 15.84
CA GLN A 93 7.02 5.65 16.71
C GLN A 93 5.76 6.50 16.57
N ARG A 94 5.90 7.81 16.48
CA ARG A 94 4.77 8.72 16.33
C ARG A 94 3.94 8.38 15.08
N ASN A 95 4.63 8.15 13.96
CA ASN A 95 3.97 7.82 12.70
C ASN A 95 3.29 6.46 12.77
N LEU A 96 3.92 5.50 13.45
CA LEU A 96 3.34 4.16 13.60
C LEU A 96 2.04 4.20 14.41
N VAL A 97 2.00 4.97 15.47
CA VAL A 97 0.78 5.13 16.28
C VAL A 97 -0.34 5.73 15.43
N GLU A 98 -0.03 6.78 14.67
CA GLU A 98 -1.01 7.42 13.79
C GLU A 98 -1.54 6.45 12.73
N ALA A 99 -0.65 5.65 12.13
CA ALA A 99 -1.04 4.65 11.13
C ALA A 99 -1.95 3.58 11.72
N ILE A 100 -1.63 3.10 12.90
CA ILE A 100 -2.43 2.09 13.59
C ILE A 100 -3.83 2.65 13.89
N GLN A 101 -3.90 3.87 14.38
CA GLN A 101 -5.18 4.53 14.66
C GLN A 101 -6.01 4.75 13.38
N ALA A 102 -5.33 4.98 12.25
CA ALA A 102 -5.99 5.17 10.97
C ALA A 102 -6.42 3.86 10.30
N GLY A 103 -6.03 2.71 10.87
CA GLY A 103 -6.46 1.40 10.37
C GLY A 103 -5.54 0.76 9.35
N VAL A 104 -4.21 1.01 9.44
CA VAL A 104 -3.24 0.37 8.57
C VAL A 104 -3.22 -1.15 8.82
N SER A 105 -3.05 -1.93 7.74
CA SER A 105 -2.94 -3.39 7.87
C SER A 105 -1.56 -3.80 8.36
N ASN A 106 -0.52 -3.13 7.87
CA ASN A 106 0.87 -3.31 8.33
C ASN A 106 1.71 -2.20 7.72
N TYR A 107 2.98 -2.15 8.09
CA TYR A 107 3.93 -1.19 7.53
C TYR A 107 5.23 -1.89 7.20
N ILE A 108 6.05 -1.27 6.34
CA ILE A 108 7.37 -1.77 5.96
C ILE A 108 8.32 -0.58 5.82
N VAL A 109 9.57 -0.75 6.26
CA VAL A 109 10.57 0.33 6.25
C VAL A 109 11.46 0.20 5.02
N LYS A 110 11.69 1.32 4.32
CA LYS A 110 12.61 1.36 3.18
C LYS A 110 14.07 1.47 3.65
N PRO A 111 15.02 0.87 2.94
CA PRO A 111 14.84 -0.06 1.83
C PRO A 111 14.42 -1.43 2.34
N PHE A 112 13.66 -2.16 1.56
CA PHE A 112 13.22 -3.51 1.95
C PHE A 112 13.53 -4.51 0.85
N THR A 113 13.56 -5.79 1.23
CA THR A 113 13.80 -6.90 0.31
C THR A 113 12.49 -7.61 -0.02
N ALA A 114 12.53 -8.47 -1.04
CA ALA A 114 11.39 -9.32 -1.36
C ALA A 114 11.00 -10.21 -0.18
N GLU A 115 11.99 -10.69 0.59
CA GLU A 115 11.73 -11.50 1.79
C GLU A 115 10.93 -10.74 2.83
N THR A 116 11.32 -9.49 3.12
CA THR A 116 10.63 -8.67 4.11
C THR A 116 9.19 -8.38 3.66
N LEU A 117 9.01 -8.06 2.38
CA LEU A 117 7.67 -7.82 1.85
C LEU A 117 6.82 -9.09 1.93
N GLN A 118 7.41 -10.25 1.61
CA GLN A 118 6.70 -11.52 1.70
C GLN A 118 6.25 -11.81 3.13
N GLU A 119 7.08 -11.51 4.13
CA GLU A 119 6.70 -11.67 5.54
C GLU A 119 5.51 -10.79 5.90
N LYS A 120 5.50 -9.54 5.43
CA LYS A 120 4.38 -8.63 5.69
C LYS A 120 3.10 -9.11 5.02
N LEU A 121 3.21 -9.58 3.77
CA LEU A 121 2.06 -10.15 3.06
C LEU A 121 1.48 -11.36 3.79
N ALA A 122 2.35 -12.23 4.32
CA ALA A 122 1.91 -13.40 5.07
C ALA A 122 1.14 -13.02 6.33
N LYS A 123 1.46 -11.89 6.94
CA LYS A 123 0.74 -11.40 8.12
C LYS A 123 -0.58 -10.73 7.76
N ILE A 124 -0.64 -10.07 6.60
CA ILE A 124 -1.85 -9.39 6.14
C ILE A 124 -2.87 -10.39 5.58
N PHE A 125 -2.40 -11.34 4.79
CA PHE A 125 -3.24 -12.35 4.11
C PHE A 125 -3.00 -13.72 4.74
N LYS A 126 -3.59 -13.92 5.89
CA LYS A 126 -3.45 -15.20 6.62
C LYS A 126 -4.29 -16.30 6.03
#